data_45b840ee853fd15b19880721ea734f18
#
_entry.id   45b840ee853fd15b19880721ea734f18
#
_cell.length_a   1.000
_cell.length_b   1.000
_cell.length_c   1.000
_cell.angle_alpha   90.00
_cell.angle_beta   90.00
_cell.angle_gamma   90.00
#
_symmetry.space_group_name_H-M   'P 1'
#
loop_
_entity.id
_entity.type
_entity.pdbx_description
1 polymer ?
#
loop_
_entity_poly.entity_id
_entity_poly.type
_entity_poly.pdbx_seq_one_letter_code
_entity_poly.pdbx_strand_id
1 'polypeptide(L)'
;MAPLFYFSRTIKYQMGAARRVLFLILWALALVAAGPGFRSPEQFNEHYQKHGREFGSITQAEYLRLAQELRDAPVGGPILEAIKPGGVISRFDRRTGAFGAYNRDRTIRTFFIPNDGERYFVRQAKRPD
;
A
#
# COMPACT_ATOMS: atom_id res chain seq x y z
N MET A 1 -18.74 20.03 48.36
CA MET A 1 -18.55 18.71 47.77
C MET A 1 -19.25 18.52 46.41
N ALA A 2 -20.32 19.24 46.11
CA ALA A 2 -20.96 19.20 44.77
C ALA A 2 -20.10 19.71 43.57
N PRO A 3 -19.14 20.67 43.73
CA PRO A 3 -18.37 21.13 42.55
C PRO A 3 -17.36 20.15 42.01
N LEU A 4 -16.83 19.22 42.78
CA LEU A 4 -15.82 18.26 42.35
C LEU A 4 -16.40 17.15 41.44
N PHE A 5 -17.66 16.75 41.60
CA PHE A 5 -18.33 15.79 40.73
C PHE A 5 -18.71 16.34 39.35
N TYR A 6 -18.95 17.64 39.25
CA TYR A 6 -19.26 18.32 37.99
C TYR A 6 -18.04 18.44 37.09
N PHE A 7 -16.87 18.67 37.64
CA PHE A 7 -15.61 18.76 36.88
C PHE A 7 -15.20 17.45 36.26
N SER A 8 -15.42 16.32 36.93
CA SER A 8 -15.10 14.98 36.43
C SER A 8 -15.94 14.53 35.22
N ARG A 9 -17.19 14.96 35.17
CA ARG A 9 -18.08 14.64 34.03
C ARG A 9 -17.70 15.43 32.76
N THR A 10 -17.31 16.70 32.92
CA THR A 10 -16.94 17.56 31.78
C THR A 10 -15.64 17.10 31.14
N ILE A 11 -14.66 16.65 31.91
CA ILE A 11 -13.38 16.12 31.39
C ILE A 11 -13.59 14.82 30.59
N LYS A 12 -14.48 13.91 31.06
CA LYS A 12 -14.81 12.68 30.29
C LYS A 12 -15.47 12.97 28.95
N TYR A 13 -16.29 14.02 28.85
CA TYR A 13 -16.96 14.40 27.62
C TYR A 13 -16.00 15.02 26.58
N GLN A 14 -15.04 15.82 27.04
CA GLN A 14 -14.03 16.45 26.16
C GLN A 14 -13.05 15.43 25.57
N MET A 15 -12.65 14.40 26.34
CA MET A 15 -11.77 13.35 25.84
C MET A 15 -12.44 12.45 24.78
N GLY A 16 -13.76 12.23 24.87
CA GLY A 16 -14.51 11.47 23.88
C GLY A 16 -14.64 12.16 22.52
N ALA A 17 -14.84 13.48 22.51
CA ALA A 17 -14.94 14.28 21.28
C ALA A 17 -13.58 14.40 20.58
N ALA A 18 -12.51 14.67 21.33
CA ALA A 18 -11.15 14.75 20.77
C ALA A 18 -10.69 13.42 20.12
N ARG A 19 -11.03 12.28 20.71
CA ARG A 19 -10.72 10.97 20.14
C ARG A 19 -11.44 10.71 18.80
N ARG A 20 -12.70 11.12 18.67
CA ARG A 20 -13.49 10.93 17.44
C ARG A 20 -12.98 11.80 16.30
N VAL A 21 -12.62 13.04 16.58
CA VAL A 21 -12.07 13.97 15.58
C VAL A 21 -10.70 13.49 15.09
N LEU A 22 -9.82 13.03 15.99
CA LEU A 22 -8.51 12.47 15.63
C LEU A 22 -8.63 11.23 14.73
N PHE A 23 -9.59 10.36 14.99
CA PHE A 23 -9.84 9.15 14.19
C PHE A 23 -10.32 9.47 12.78
N LEU A 24 -11.18 10.47 12.60
CA LEU A 24 -11.67 10.94 11.29
C LEU A 24 -10.55 11.59 10.47
N ILE A 25 -9.64 12.35 11.08
CA ILE A 25 -8.49 12.98 10.41
C ILE A 25 -7.50 11.92 9.93
N LEU A 26 -7.22 10.88 10.71
CA LEU A 26 -6.35 9.78 10.32
C LEU A 26 -6.91 8.98 9.13
N TRP A 27 -8.23 8.79 9.05
CA TRP A 27 -8.91 8.14 7.92
C TRP A 27 -8.81 8.97 6.63
N ALA A 28 -9.01 10.28 6.71
CA ALA A 28 -8.89 11.18 5.57
C ALA A 28 -7.44 11.23 5.04
N LEU A 29 -6.44 11.24 5.91
CA LEU A 29 -5.02 11.17 5.54
C LEU A 29 -4.66 9.84 4.87
N ALA A 30 -5.22 8.70 5.32
CA ALA A 30 -5.00 7.40 4.71
C ALA A 30 -5.54 7.33 3.27
N LEU A 31 -6.69 7.94 2.98
CA LEU A 31 -7.26 8.03 1.62
C LEU A 31 -6.43 8.92 0.70
N VAL A 32 -5.88 10.03 1.20
CA VAL A 32 -5.00 10.94 0.44
C VAL A 32 -3.63 10.30 0.18
N ALA A 33 -3.14 9.43 1.07
CA ALA A 33 -1.83 8.77 0.98
C ALA A 33 -1.80 7.57 0.02
N ALA A 34 -2.95 7.10 -0.53
CA ALA A 34 -3.01 5.94 -1.42
C ALA A 34 -2.26 6.15 -2.74
N GLY A 35 -2.21 7.39 -3.26
CA GLY A 35 -1.44 7.77 -4.45
C GLY A 35 -1.93 7.13 -5.75
N PRO A 36 -1.09 7.13 -6.81
CA PRO A 36 -1.48 6.62 -8.12
C PRO A 36 -1.80 5.12 -8.12
N GLY A 37 -2.75 4.74 -9.00
CA GLY A 37 -3.07 3.34 -9.32
C GLY A 37 -2.38 2.89 -10.62
N PHE A 38 -3.03 1.97 -11.33
CA PHE A 38 -2.66 1.60 -12.71
C PHE A 38 -2.94 2.77 -13.66
N ARG A 39 -2.30 2.75 -14.84
CA ARG A 39 -2.47 3.82 -15.84
C ARG A 39 -3.87 3.95 -16.40
N SER A 40 -4.61 2.83 -16.43
CA SER A 40 -5.99 2.84 -16.91
C SER A 40 -6.85 1.83 -16.14
N PRO A 41 -8.18 2.03 -16.12
CA PRO A 41 -9.11 1.04 -15.56
C PRO A 41 -9.02 -0.33 -16.23
N GLU A 42 -8.74 -0.36 -17.54
CA GLU A 42 -8.59 -1.60 -18.34
C GLU A 42 -7.37 -2.38 -17.86
N GLN A 43 -6.21 -1.74 -17.74
CA GLN A 43 -5.00 -2.37 -17.19
C GLN A 43 -5.22 -2.89 -15.78
N PHE A 44 -5.88 -2.12 -14.94
CA PHE A 44 -6.20 -2.54 -13.58
C PHE A 44 -7.06 -3.80 -13.58
N ASN A 45 -8.12 -3.81 -14.38
CA ASN A 45 -8.99 -4.96 -14.48
C ASN A 45 -8.26 -6.21 -15.01
N GLU A 46 -7.46 -6.08 -16.05
CA GLU A 46 -6.66 -7.17 -16.61
C GLU A 46 -5.70 -7.78 -15.57
N HIS A 47 -4.97 -6.95 -14.87
CA HIS A 47 -4.03 -7.39 -13.82
C HIS A 47 -4.76 -8.08 -12.67
N TYR A 48 -5.88 -7.54 -12.23
CA TYR A 48 -6.68 -8.19 -11.19
C TYR A 48 -7.24 -9.54 -11.65
N GLN A 49 -7.78 -9.63 -12.85
CA GLN A 49 -8.29 -10.90 -13.38
C GLN A 49 -7.18 -11.96 -13.50
N LYS A 50 -5.99 -11.55 -13.87
CA LYS A 50 -4.85 -12.45 -14.07
C LYS A 50 -4.20 -12.85 -12.75
N HIS A 51 -4.05 -11.95 -11.81
CA HIS A 51 -3.18 -12.10 -10.64
C HIS A 51 -3.89 -12.00 -9.29
N GLY A 52 -5.12 -11.51 -9.23
CA GLY A 52 -5.83 -11.29 -7.97
C GLY A 52 -5.92 -12.53 -7.10
N ARG A 53 -6.17 -13.69 -7.69
CA ARG A 53 -6.29 -14.99 -6.99
C ARG A 53 -5.00 -15.46 -6.32
N GLU A 54 -3.84 -14.96 -6.76
CA GLU A 54 -2.55 -15.28 -6.14
C GLU A 54 -2.47 -14.75 -4.70
N PHE A 55 -3.30 -13.75 -4.37
CA PHE A 55 -3.38 -13.13 -3.05
C PHE A 55 -4.56 -13.64 -2.19
N GLY A 56 -5.24 -14.70 -2.64
CA GLY A 56 -6.43 -15.25 -1.99
C GLY A 56 -7.73 -14.67 -2.55
N SER A 57 -8.81 -14.82 -1.79
CA SER A 57 -10.13 -14.28 -2.17
C SER A 57 -10.23 -12.81 -1.80
N ILE A 58 -9.59 -11.95 -2.56
CA ILE A 58 -9.58 -10.51 -2.34
C ILE A 58 -10.40 -9.76 -3.36
N THR A 59 -10.89 -8.57 -2.97
CA THR A 59 -11.57 -7.67 -3.88
C THR A 59 -10.58 -6.92 -4.78
N GLN A 60 -11.08 -6.33 -5.85
CA GLN A 60 -10.29 -5.48 -6.74
C GLN A 60 -9.67 -4.29 -5.97
N ALA A 61 -10.43 -3.69 -5.06
CA ALA A 61 -9.94 -2.60 -4.21
C ALA A 61 -8.80 -3.04 -3.27
N GLU A 62 -8.89 -4.23 -2.69
CA GLU A 62 -7.82 -4.79 -1.85
C GLU A 62 -6.56 -5.09 -2.65
N TYR A 63 -6.70 -5.64 -3.86
CA TYR A 63 -5.59 -5.88 -4.76
C TYR A 63 -4.83 -4.58 -5.08
N LEU A 64 -5.56 -3.52 -5.41
CA LEU A 64 -4.98 -2.19 -5.63
C LEU A 64 -4.25 -1.67 -4.39
N ARG A 65 -4.88 -1.79 -3.22
CA ARG A 65 -4.29 -1.36 -1.95
C ARG A 65 -2.97 -2.08 -1.64
N LEU A 66 -2.93 -3.40 -1.84
CA LEU A 66 -1.70 -4.18 -1.62
C LEU A 66 -0.57 -3.76 -2.56
N ALA A 67 -0.88 -3.49 -3.83
CA ALA A 67 0.11 -2.98 -4.79
C ALA A 67 0.66 -1.61 -4.39
N GLN A 68 -0.20 -0.71 -3.91
CA GLN A 68 0.18 0.61 -3.41
C GLN A 68 0.99 0.52 -2.12
N GLU A 69 0.63 -0.36 -1.20
CA GLU A 69 1.39 -0.60 0.04
C GLU A 69 2.81 -1.06 -0.23
N LEU A 70 3.00 -2.00 -1.16
CA LEU A 70 4.35 -2.43 -1.55
C LEU A 70 5.15 -1.29 -2.16
N ARG A 71 4.53 -0.46 -3.01
CA ARG A 71 5.17 0.73 -3.58
C ARG A 71 5.67 1.69 -2.52
N ASP A 72 4.87 1.91 -1.49
CA ASP A 72 5.09 2.95 -0.48
C ASP A 72 5.80 2.43 0.79
N ALA A 73 6.02 1.14 0.90
CA ALA A 73 6.72 0.53 2.03
C ALA A 73 8.14 1.07 2.18
N PRO A 74 8.62 1.29 3.41
CA PRO A 74 10.03 1.63 3.63
C PRO A 74 10.96 0.55 3.06
N VAL A 75 12.00 0.97 2.34
CA VAL A 75 13.02 0.07 1.79
C VAL A 75 13.91 -0.45 2.91
N GLY A 76 14.27 -1.71 2.85
CA GLY A 76 15.12 -2.38 3.84
C GLY A 76 14.39 -3.52 4.55
N GLY A 77 15.13 -4.31 5.32
CA GLY A 77 14.58 -5.52 5.92
C GLY A 77 14.01 -6.46 4.84
N PRO A 78 12.71 -6.82 4.92
CA PRO A 78 12.11 -7.72 3.94
C PRO A 78 11.82 -7.05 2.58
N ILE A 79 11.85 -5.71 2.48
CA ILE A 79 11.51 -4.98 1.27
C ILE A 79 12.76 -4.68 0.45
N LEU A 80 12.88 -5.34 -0.70
CA LEU A 80 13.93 -5.09 -1.68
C LEU A 80 13.48 -4.07 -2.70
N GLU A 81 14.42 -3.25 -3.18
CA GLU A 81 14.16 -2.28 -4.24
C GLU A 81 15.29 -2.27 -5.27
N ALA A 82 14.95 -2.13 -6.53
CA ALA A 82 15.86 -1.82 -7.62
C ALA A 82 15.25 -0.74 -8.50
N ILE A 83 16.06 0.27 -8.84
CA ILE A 83 15.67 1.37 -9.72
C ILE A 83 16.51 1.30 -10.98
N LYS A 84 15.85 1.20 -12.13
CA LYS A 84 16.51 1.17 -13.42
C LYS A 84 16.88 2.58 -13.92
N PRO A 85 17.83 2.71 -14.85
CA PRO A 85 18.21 4.03 -15.41
C PRO A 85 17.05 4.85 -15.97
N GLY A 86 16.05 4.22 -16.58
CA GLY A 86 14.82 4.86 -17.06
C GLY A 86 13.82 5.27 -15.97
N GLY A 87 14.10 4.94 -14.71
CA GLY A 87 13.28 5.31 -13.56
C GLY A 87 12.21 4.30 -13.17
N VAL A 88 12.15 3.13 -13.82
CA VAL A 88 11.27 2.03 -13.40
C VAL A 88 11.76 1.48 -12.06
N ILE A 89 10.85 1.41 -11.11
CA ILE A 89 11.10 0.93 -9.75
C ILE A 89 10.55 -0.48 -9.63
N SER A 90 11.38 -1.45 -9.23
CA SER A 90 10.95 -2.80 -8.89
C SER A 90 11.06 -3.01 -7.39
N ARG A 91 10.05 -3.65 -6.79
CA ARG A 91 10.03 -3.99 -5.37
C ARG A 91 9.63 -5.45 -5.16
N PHE A 92 10.17 -6.03 -4.12
CA PHE A 92 9.85 -7.40 -3.71
C PHE A 92 9.74 -7.47 -2.19
N ASP A 93 8.66 -8.09 -1.70
CA ASP A 93 8.46 -8.33 -0.27
C ASP A 93 8.76 -9.80 0.04
N ARG A 94 9.86 -10.05 0.76
CA ARG A 94 10.27 -11.40 1.20
C ARG A 94 9.25 -12.09 2.11
N ARG A 95 8.41 -11.32 2.81
CA ARG A 95 7.40 -11.88 3.72
C ARG A 95 6.22 -12.49 2.97
N THR A 96 5.80 -11.87 1.89
CA THR A 96 4.61 -12.25 1.13
C THR A 96 4.95 -12.91 -0.20
N GLY A 97 6.16 -12.72 -0.72
CA GLY A 97 6.56 -13.13 -2.06
C GLY A 97 6.02 -12.21 -3.17
N ALA A 98 5.41 -11.09 -2.81
CA ALA A 98 4.84 -10.16 -3.78
C ALA A 98 5.94 -9.37 -4.49
N PHE A 99 5.78 -9.22 -5.82
CA PHE A 99 6.58 -8.37 -6.68
C PHE A 99 5.72 -7.26 -7.26
N GLY A 100 6.25 -6.05 -7.26
CA GLY A 100 5.63 -4.89 -7.90
C GLY A 100 6.63 -4.15 -8.78
N ALA A 101 6.16 -3.65 -9.92
CA ALA A 101 6.92 -2.71 -10.74
C ALA A 101 6.10 -1.43 -10.96
N TYR A 102 6.77 -0.30 -10.88
CA TYR A 102 6.16 1.02 -10.88
C TYR A 102 6.90 1.94 -11.85
N ASN A 103 6.16 2.79 -12.54
CA ASN A 103 6.73 3.82 -13.38
C ASN A 103 7.37 4.93 -12.53
N ARG A 104 8.15 5.78 -13.18
CA ARG A 104 8.76 6.96 -12.52
C ARG A 104 7.72 7.90 -11.90
N ASP A 105 6.54 8.00 -12.48
CA ASP A 105 5.39 8.76 -11.95
C ASP A 105 4.63 8.01 -10.85
N ARG A 106 5.13 6.83 -10.42
CA ARG A 106 4.59 5.97 -9.40
C ARG A 106 3.30 5.22 -9.79
N THR A 107 2.84 5.32 -11.03
CA THR A 107 1.75 4.45 -11.50
C THR A 107 2.21 2.99 -11.53
N ILE A 108 1.27 2.08 -11.25
CA ILE A 108 1.55 0.64 -11.16
C ILE A 108 1.66 0.05 -12.57
N ARG A 109 2.77 -0.62 -12.85
CA ARG A 109 2.97 -1.39 -14.09
C ARG A 109 2.46 -2.81 -13.95
N THR A 110 2.80 -3.45 -12.83
CA THR A 110 2.40 -4.83 -12.53
C THR A 110 2.50 -5.09 -11.04
N PHE A 111 1.72 -6.06 -10.57
CA PHE A 111 1.75 -6.54 -9.20
C PHE A 111 1.28 -7.99 -9.16
N PHE A 112 2.11 -8.90 -8.68
CA PHE A 112 1.81 -10.33 -8.66
C PHE A 112 2.78 -11.10 -7.75
N ILE A 113 2.52 -12.40 -7.54
CA ILE A 113 3.42 -13.29 -6.81
C ILE A 113 4.16 -14.18 -7.83
N PRO A 114 5.46 -13.93 -8.10
CA PRO A 114 6.23 -14.75 -9.03
C PRO A 114 6.44 -16.17 -8.51
N ASN A 115 6.37 -17.14 -9.40
CA ASN A 115 6.53 -18.57 -9.06
C ASN A 115 7.91 -18.91 -8.48
N ASP A 116 8.96 -18.19 -8.92
CA ASP A 116 10.33 -18.41 -8.48
C ASP A 116 10.82 -17.35 -7.47
N GLY A 117 9.89 -16.62 -6.87
CA GLY A 117 10.15 -15.73 -5.74
C GLY A 117 11.17 -14.65 -6.02
N GLU A 118 12.12 -14.46 -5.10
CA GLU A 118 13.15 -13.41 -5.18
C GLU A 118 14.03 -13.51 -6.42
N ARG A 119 14.18 -14.70 -7.01
CA ARG A 119 14.94 -14.88 -8.27
C ARG A 119 14.35 -14.06 -9.41
N TYR A 120 13.02 -13.94 -9.45
CA TYR A 120 12.35 -13.09 -10.44
C TYR A 120 12.78 -11.63 -10.26
N PHE A 121 12.74 -11.12 -9.04
CA PHE A 121 13.18 -9.76 -8.73
C PHE A 121 14.63 -9.52 -9.17
N VAL A 122 15.54 -10.42 -8.85
CA VAL A 122 16.97 -10.31 -9.21
C VAL A 122 17.14 -10.24 -10.73
N ARG A 123 16.41 -11.08 -11.49
CA ARG A 123 16.46 -11.04 -12.96
C ARG A 123 15.91 -9.73 -13.52
N GLN A 124 14.81 -9.23 -12.97
CA GLN A 124 14.23 -7.96 -13.42
C GLN A 124 15.15 -6.78 -13.14
N ALA A 125 15.82 -6.77 -12.00
CA ALA A 125 16.78 -5.73 -11.65
C ALA A 125 17.96 -5.61 -12.63
N LYS A 126 18.34 -6.71 -13.28
CA LYS A 126 19.43 -6.79 -14.24
C LYS A 126 19.03 -6.50 -15.70
N ARG A 127 17.73 -6.51 -16.01
CA ARG A 127 17.25 -6.23 -17.37
C ARG A 127 17.34 -4.75 -17.67
N PRO A 128 17.78 -4.35 -18.88
CA PRO A 128 17.63 -2.98 -19.35
C PRO A 128 16.15 -2.61 -19.44
N ASP A 129 15.85 -1.33 -19.46
CA ASP A 129 14.48 -0.81 -19.64
C ASP A 129 13.96 -1.07 -21.06
#